data_c89c5952fbbffe2a9dc2f99504dda92b
#
_entry.id   c89c5952fbbffe2a9dc2f99504dda92b
#
_cell.length_a   1.000
_cell.length_b   1.000
_cell.length_c   1.000
_cell.angle_alpha   90.00
_cell.angle_beta   90.00
_cell.angle_gamma   90.00
#
_symmetry.space_group_name_H-M   'P 1'
#
loop_
_entity.id
_entity.type
_entity.pdbx_description
1 polymer ?
#
loop_
_entity_poly.entity_id
_entity_poly.type
_entity_poly.pdbx_seq_one_letter_code
_entity_poly.pdbx_strand_id
1 'polypeptide(L)'
;MSVDEAPSTAVPDRELPAAVRRIGQVSWVREPLDDAVRNGGRGRRTVIAAPAVATLGTPADGEKFALLPEAREPGTVFMMGDNPDLPRFPLRPSLGDFFRLRFGGGSAAHLLQSAKLALEHGLDEKVIMACLLHDIAIAGLISSHHGHWGAQMIAPYVDEEVAWAVEKHEALRYFADESVGYSYPEAYIAYFGPDYEPPEYIRREAEDARKHRWYMTSRLVTINDIYSFDPAATVEFGEFEDIVGRNFRQPADGLGFDDSPVAHMWRTMIWPNNFL
;
A
#
# COMPACT_ATOMS: atom_id res chain seq x y z
N MET A 1 46.60 0.88 34.62
CA MET A 1 45.26 0.40 34.30
C MET A 1 44.90 0.99 32.96
N SER A 2 45.09 0.19 31.91
CA SER A 2 44.84 0.56 30.51
C SER A 2 43.36 0.34 30.25
N VAL A 3 42.65 1.35 29.73
CA VAL A 3 41.26 1.25 29.29
C VAL A 3 41.30 0.77 27.85
N ASP A 4 40.84 -0.45 27.62
CA ASP A 4 40.65 -1.03 26.29
C ASP A 4 39.58 -0.23 25.55
N GLU A 5 40.00 0.41 24.48
CA GLU A 5 39.09 0.98 23.46
C GLU A 5 38.42 -0.16 22.70
N ALA A 6 37.10 -0.19 22.73
CA ALA A 6 36.30 -1.08 21.90
C ALA A 6 36.45 -0.72 20.41
N PRO A 7 36.53 -1.69 19.48
CA PRO A 7 36.72 -1.41 18.08
C PRO A 7 35.44 -0.74 17.48
N SER A 8 35.64 0.42 16.88
CA SER A 8 34.67 1.12 16.04
C SER A 8 34.28 0.22 14.88
N THR A 9 33.06 -0.31 14.89
CA THR A 9 32.47 -0.96 13.72
C THR A 9 31.95 0.10 12.74
N ALA A 10 32.87 0.72 12.03
CA ALA A 10 32.52 1.50 10.84
C ALA A 10 31.96 0.52 9.81
N VAL A 11 30.66 0.68 9.48
CA VAL A 11 30.03 0.02 8.33
C VAL A 11 30.80 0.47 7.07
N PRO A 12 31.31 -0.45 6.23
CA PRO A 12 32.03 -0.05 5.05
C PRO A 12 31.13 0.78 4.13
N ASP A 13 31.66 1.88 3.59
CA ASP A 13 31.06 2.70 2.55
C ASP A 13 30.61 1.77 1.39
N ARG A 14 29.35 1.36 1.43
CA ARG A 14 28.74 0.69 0.27
C ARG A 14 28.52 1.76 -0.78
N GLU A 15 29.29 1.69 -1.85
CA GLU A 15 28.99 2.47 -3.03
C GLU A 15 27.53 2.30 -3.42
N LEU A 16 26.77 3.40 -3.43
CA LEU A 16 25.38 3.42 -3.86
C LEU A 16 25.27 2.82 -5.28
N PRO A 17 24.30 1.95 -5.55
CA PRO A 17 24.07 1.44 -6.90
C PRO A 17 23.98 2.59 -7.90
N ALA A 18 24.48 2.37 -9.12
CA ALA A 18 24.49 3.39 -10.17
C ALA A 18 23.07 3.96 -10.46
N ALA A 19 22.04 3.16 -10.24
CA ALA A 19 20.64 3.57 -10.32
C ALA A 19 20.28 4.63 -9.26
N VAL A 20 20.71 4.45 -8.01
CA VAL A 20 20.48 5.41 -6.91
C VAL A 20 21.23 6.72 -7.17
N ARG A 21 22.45 6.66 -7.72
CA ARG A 21 23.20 7.85 -8.13
C ARG A 21 22.51 8.63 -9.26
N ARG A 22 21.78 7.97 -10.15
CA ARG A 22 20.98 8.62 -11.22
C ARG A 22 19.75 9.34 -10.65
N ILE A 23 19.10 8.77 -9.66
CA ILE A 23 17.95 9.41 -8.99
C ILE A 23 18.39 10.71 -8.32
N GLY A 24 19.53 10.73 -7.62
CA GLY A 24 20.08 11.94 -6.99
C GLY A 24 20.58 13.02 -7.96
N GLN A 25 20.79 12.69 -9.25
CA GLN A 25 21.26 13.62 -10.28
C GLN A 25 20.15 14.19 -11.16
N VAL A 26 18.95 13.63 -11.10
CA VAL A 26 17.78 14.19 -11.78
C VAL A 26 17.31 15.38 -10.94
N SER A 27 17.50 16.58 -11.48
CA SER A 27 16.96 17.81 -10.91
C SER A 27 15.44 17.69 -10.90
N TRP A 28 14.87 17.33 -9.74
CA TRP A 28 13.43 17.23 -9.49
C TRP A 28 12.81 18.63 -9.32
N VAL A 29 13.27 19.61 -10.08
CA VAL A 29 12.58 20.90 -10.22
C VAL A 29 11.43 20.67 -11.21
N ARG A 30 10.42 19.93 -10.77
CA ARG A 30 9.07 20.14 -11.29
C ARG A 30 8.40 21.15 -10.37
N GLU A 31 7.79 22.13 -10.97
CA GLU A 31 7.08 23.19 -10.26
C GLU A 31 6.17 22.62 -9.16
N PRO A 32 6.02 23.32 -8.03
CA PRO A 32 5.24 22.82 -6.91
C PRO A 32 3.82 22.47 -7.35
N LEU A 33 3.26 21.43 -6.74
CA LEU A 33 1.85 21.02 -6.80
C LEU A 33 0.87 22.13 -6.31
N ASP A 34 1.23 23.40 -6.53
CA ASP A 34 0.53 24.57 -5.97
C ASP A 34 -0.89 24.74 -6.49
N ASP A 35 -1.24 24.22 -7.68
CA ASP A 35 -2.56 24.45 -8.26
C ASP A 35 -3.61 23.36 -7.89
N ALA A 36 -3.20 22.14 -7.66
CA ALA A 36 -4.15 21.08 -7.31
C ALA A 36 -4.63 21.15 -5.86
N VAL A 37 -3.78 21.68 -4.96
CA VAL A 37 -4.11 21.83 -3.54
C VAL A 37 -4.86 23.16 -3.28
N ARG A 38 -4.61 24.22 -4.05
CA ARG A 38 -5.27 25.52 -3.88
C ARG A 38 -6.65 25.59 -4.50
N ASN A 39 -6.89 24.89 -5.58
CA ASN A 39 -8.21 24.76 -6.16
C ASN A 39 -8.91 23.54 -5.59
N GLY A 40 -9.25 23.61 -4.29
CA GLY A 40 -10.10 22.65 -3.63
C GLY A 40 -11.33 22.31 -4.47
N GLY A 41 -11.10 21.56 -5.54
CA GLY A 41 -12.13 20.89 -6.28
C GLY A 41 -12.86 20.03 -5.27
N ARG A 42 -14.01 20.52 -4.81
CA ARG A 42 -15.02 19.72 -4.15
C ARG A 42 -15.50 18.66 -5.14
N GLY A 43 -14.60 17.76 -5.50
CA GLY A 43 -14.99 16.45 -5.95
C GLY A 43 -15.82 15.90 -4.80
N ARG A 44 -17.10 15.77 -5.01
CA ARG A 44 -17.97 15.05 -4.08
C ARG A 44 -17.29 13.70 -3.88
N ARG A 45 -16.57 13.55 -2.74
CA ARG A 45 -16.41 12.24 -2.16
C ARG A 45 -17.84 11.73 -2.06
N THR A 46 -18.17 10.78 -2.89
CA THR A 46 -19.24 9.87 -2.55
C THR A 46 -18.68 9.10 -1.37
N VAL A 47 -18.80 9.70 -0.19
CA VAL A 47 -18.74 8.95 1.04
C VAL A 47 -19.91 8.00 0.84
N ILE A 48 -19.61 6.73 0.55
CA ILE A 48 -20.56 5.67 0.84
C ILE A 48 -20.77 5.87 2.32
N ALA A 49 -21.89 6.48 2.67
CA ALA A 49 -22.27 6.67 4.06
C ALA A 49 -22.25 5.27 4.65
N ALA A 50 -21.26 4.99 5.49
CA ALA A 50 -21.36 3.86 6.37
C ALA A 50 -22.75 3.99 7.00
N PRO A 51 -23.56 2.93 7.02
CA PRO A 51 -24.86 2.99 7.68
C PRO A 51 -24.56 3.56 9.07
N ALA A 52 -25.26 4.62 9.42
CA ALA A 52 -25.07 5.31 10.69
C ALA A 52 -25.00 4.21 11.76
N VAL A 53 -23.84 4.09 12.40
CA VAL A 53 -23.71 3.26 13.58
C VAL A 53 -24.69 3.90 14.54
N ALA A 54 -25.85 3.28 14.68
CA ALA A 54 -26.81 3.67 15.69
C ALA A 54 -26.03 3.60 17.00
N THR A 55 -25.87 4.75 17.64
CA THR A 55 -25.33 4.82 18.99
C THR A 55 -26.17 3.84 19.79
N LEU A 56 -25.56 2.71 20.17
CA LEU A 56 -26.16 1.74 21.06
C LEU A 56 -26.35 2.43 22.42
N GLY A 57 -27.49 3.08 22.59
CA GLY A 57 -27.93 3.53 23.90
C GLY A 57 -28.02 2.29 24.78
N THR A 58 -27.59 2.40 26.05
CA THR A 58 -27.83 1.37 27.06
C THR A 58 -29.35 1.08 27.08
N PRO A 59 -29.76 -0.19 26.85
CA PRO A 59 -31.19 -0.51 26.89
C PRO A 59 -31.75 -0.20 28.26
N ALA A 60 -32.91 0.42 28.31
CA ALA A 60 -33.73 0.46 29.50
C ALA A 60 -34.17 -0.97 29.83
N ASP A 61 -34.25 -1.27 31.12
CA ASP A 61 -34.58 -2.60 31.64
C ASP A 61 -35.75 -3.26 30.87
N GLY A 62 -35.46 -4.36 30.21
CA GLY A 62 -36.46 -5.24 29.59
C GLY A 62 -36.54 -5.18 28.04
N GLU A 63 -35.88 -4.26 27.36
CA GLU A 63 -35.82 -4.28 25.89
C GLU A 63 -34.82 -5.32 25.40
N LYS A 64 -35.32 -6.33 24.71
CA LYS A 64 -34.45 -7.24 23.93
C LYS A 64 -33.77 -6.45 22.83
N PHE A 65 -32.47 -6.53 22.72
CA PHE A 65 -31.75 -6.03 21.58
C PHE A 65 -32.37 -6.61 20.30
N ALA A 66 -33.06 -5.79 19.55
CA ALA A 66 -33.36 -6.12 18.17
C ALA A 66 -32.07 -5.93 17.36
N LEU A 67 -31.21 -6.94 17.41
CA LEU A 67 -29.92 -6.94 16.64
C LEU A 67 -30.17 -6.99 15.13
N LEU A 68 -31.37 -7.31 14.69
CA LEU A 68 -31.74 -7.43 13.29
C LEU A 68 -33.04 -6.66 13.00
N PRO A 69 -33.14 -6.00 11.85
CA PRO A 69 -34.41 -5.46 11.39
C PRO A 69 -35.48 -6.56 11.35
N GLU A 70 -36.70 -6.23 11.78
CA GLU A 70 -37.83 -7.18 11.75
C GLU A 70 -37.95 -7.84 10.38
N ALA A 71 -38.14 -9.15 10.44
CA ALA A 71 -38.54 -10.08 9.37
C ALA A 71 -38.36 -9.57 7.94
N ARG A 72 -37.10 -9.53 7.48
CA ARG A 72 -36.80 -9.45 6.05
C ARG A 72 -36.73 -10.86 5.47
N GLU A 73 -36.99 -10.96 4.18
CA GLU A 73 -36.80 -12.23 3.46
C GLU A 73 -35.39 -12.76 3.71
N PRO A 74 -35.21 -14.08 3.93
CA PRO A 74 -33.92 -14.68 4.15
C PRO A 74 -32.92 -14.31 3.06
N GLY A 75 -31.70 -13.92 3.44
CA GLY A 75 -30.64 -13.53 2.51
C GLY A 75 -30.65 -12.07 2.04
N THR A 76 -31.63 -11.25 2.49
CA THR A 76 -31.73 -9.84 2.05
C THR A 76 -30.91 -8.85 2.89
N VAL A 77 -30.50 -9.23 4.08
CA VAL A 77 -29.71 -8.36 4.98
C VAL A 77 -28.21 -8.47 4.66
N PHE A 78 -27.74 -9.71 4.46
CA PHE A 78 -26.38 -9.98 4.03
C PHE A 78 -26.43 -10.70 2.67
N MET A 79 -26.06 -9.98 1.61
CA MET A 79 -25.95 -10.60 0.30
C MET A 79 -24.65 -11.40 0.25
N MET A 80 -24.79 -12.72 0.40
CA MET A 80 -23.66 -13.64 0.20
C MET A 80 -23.48 -13.89 -1.29
N GLY A 81 -22.23 -13.89 -1.74
CA GLY A 81 -21.88 -14.14 -3.15
C GLY A 81 -21.77 -12.87 -3.99
N ASP A 82 -22.08 -12.98 -5.27
CA ASP A 82 -21.90 -11.88 -6.24
C ASP A 82 -22.73 -10.63 -5.90
N ASN A 83 -22.09 -9.49 -5.86
CA ASN A 83 -22.77 -8.22 -5.84
C ASN A 83 -23.09 -7.82 -7.30
N PRO A 84 -24.37 -7.62 -7.67
CA PRO A 84 -24.76 -7.27 -9.04
C PRO A 84 -24.27 -5.90 -9.50
N ASP A 85 -23.93 -5.01 -8.55
CA ASP A 85 -23.42 -3.66 -8.83
C ASP A 85 -21.90 -3.63 -9.10
N LEU A 86 -21.22 -4.76 -8.94
CA LEU A 86 -19.80 -4.89 -9.18
C LEU A 86 -19.50 -5.78 -10.39
N PRO A 87 -18.44 -5.44 -11.17
CA PRO A 87 -17.96 -6.32 -12.23
C PRO A 87 -17.62 -7.71 -11.69
N ARG A 88 -18.04 -8.75 -12.42
CA ARG A 88 -17.76 -10.14 -12.03
C ARG A 88 -16.31 -10.50 -12.31
N PHE A 89 -15.73 -11.27 -11.40
CA PHE A 89 -14.42 -11.85 -11.60
C PHE A 89 -14.48 -13.09 -12.51
N PRO A 90 -13.36 -13.39 -13.22
CA PRO A 90 -13.21 -14.70 -13.85
C PRO A 90 -13.13 -15.80 -12.78
N LEU A 91 -13.32 -17.06 -13.21
CA LEU A 91 -13.27 -18.23 -12.30
C LEU A 91 -11.92 -18.39 -11.59
N ARG A 92 -10.84 -17.93 -12.22
CA ARG A 92 -9.49 -18.00 -11.68
C ARG A 92 -8.87 -16.60 -11.70
N PRO A 93 -9.15 -15.76 -10.69
CA PRO A 93 -8.70 -14.38 -10.67
C PRO A 93 -7.16 -14.29 -10.63
N SER A 94 -6.63 -13.43 -11.48
CA SER A 94 -5.22 -13.01 -11.47
C SER A 94 -5.05 -11.69 -10.72
N LEU A 95 -3.81 -11.33 -10.37
CA LEU A 95 -3.49 -10.03 -9.81
C LEU A 95 -4.01 -8.89 -10.71
N GLY A 96 -3.83 -9.00 -12.03
CA GLY A 96 -4.33 -8.01 -12.99
C GLY A 96 -5.85 -7.85 -12.97
N ASP A 97 -6.61 -8.89 -12.63
CA ASP A 97 -8.06 -8.78 -12.49
C ASP A 97 -8.45 -7.89 -11.30
N PHE A 98 -7.71 -7.95 -10.19
CA PHE A 98 -7.94 -7.05 -9.06
C PHE A 98 -7.65 -5.60 -9.41
N PHE A 99 -6.56 -5.33 -10.14
CA PHE A 99 -6.26 -3.98 -10.64
C PHE A 99 -7.38 -3.44 -11.54
N ARG A 100 -7.92 -4.27 -12.42
CA ARG A 100 -8.97 -3.87 -13.37
C ARG A 100 -10.36 -3.77 -12.75
N LEU A 101 -10.69 -4.60 -11.76
CA LEU A 101 -12.09 -4.80 -11.35
C LEU A 101 -12.39 -4.33 -9.93
N ARG A 102 -11.38 -4.10 -9.08
CA ARG A 102 -11.62 -3.75 -7.67
C ARG A 102 -10.85 -2.55 -7.15
N PHE A 103 -9.62 -2.34 -7.60
CA PHE A 103 -8.90 -1.18 -7.10
C PHE A 103 -9.48 0.09 -7.71
N GLY A 104 -9.85 1.05 -6.86
CA GLY A 104 -10.38 2.34 -7.31
C GLY A 104 -9.38 3.09 -8.20
N GLY A 105 -9.86 3.83 -9.19
CA GLY A 105 -9.03 4.46 -10.21
C GLY A 105 -7.85 5.26 -9.67
N GLY A 106 -8.04 6.03 -8.60
CA GLY A 106 -6.94 6.79 -7.97
C GLY A 106 -5.88 5.90 -7.32
N SER A 107 -6.28 4.86 -6.57
CA SER A 107 -5.34 3.94 -5.93
C SER A 107 -4.60 3.07 -6.94
N ALA A 108 -5.29 2.53 -7.95
CA ALA A 108 -4.65 1.77 -9.01
C ALA A 108 -3.66 2.63 -9.79
N ALA A 109 -4.03 3.86 -10.16
CA ALA A 109 -3.15 4.78 -10.89
C ALA A 109 -1.88 5.09 -10.09
N HIS A 110 -1.99 5.33 -8.79
CA HIS A 110 -0.85 5.57 -7.91
C HIS A 110 0.12 4.38 -7.87
N LEU A 111 -0.38 3.18 -7.65
CA LEU A 111 0.43 1.97 -7.65
C LEU A 111 1.16 1.74 -8.98
N LEU A 112 0.44 1.91 -10.09
CA LEU A 112 0.99 1.77 -11.44
C LEU A 112 2.04 2.83 -11.74
N GLN A 113 1.81 4.09 -11.35
CA GLN A 113 2.79 5.17 -11.53
C GLN A 113 4.06 4.94 -10.69
N SER A 114 3.92 4.50 -9.43
CA SER A 114 5.06 4.16 -8.58
C SER A 114 5.93 3.06 -9.21
N ALA A 115 5.30 2.00 -9.70
CA ALA A 115 6.00 0.92 -10.41
C ALA A 115 6.63 1.41 -11.73
N LYS A 116 5.96 2.31 -12.45
CA LYS A 116 6.46 2.90 -13.70
C LYS A 116 7.71 3.73 -13.47
N LEU A 117 7.72 4.57 -12.45
CA LEU A 117 8.91 5.34 -12.06
C LEU A 117 10.09 4.42 -11.72
N ALA A 118 9.84 3.35 -10.96
CA ALA A 118 10.85 2.36 -10.62
C ALA A 118 11.42 1.68 -11.89
N LEU A 119 10.55 1.32 -12.84
CA LEU A 119 10.93 0.72 -14.11
C LEU A 119 11.78 1.69 -14.96
N GLU A 120 11.35 2.94 -15.11
CA GLU A 120 12.05 3.97 -15.87
C GLU A 120 13.42 4.31 -15.28
N HIS A 121 13.56 4.23 -13.97
CA HIS A 121 14.83 4.39 -13.28
C HIS A 121 15.74 3.16 -13.40
N GLY A 122 15.28 2.06 -14.02
CA GLY A 122 16.02 0.82 -14.18
C GLY A 122 16.32 0.11 -12.86
N LEU A 123 15.40 0.18 -11.92
CA LEU A 123 15.51 -0.49 -10.62
C LEU A 123 15.28 -2.00 -10.75
N ASP A 124 15.70 -2.74 -9.74
CA ASP A 124 15.49 -4.19 -9.65
C ASP A 124 13.99 -4.55 -9.71
N GLU A 125 13.66 -5.69 -10.31
CA GLU A 125 12.27 -6.15 -10.44
C GLU A 125 11.57 -6.31 -9.08
N LYS A 126 12.30 -6.64 -8.01
CA LYS A 126 11.74 -6.70 -6.66
C LYS A 126 11.29 -5.32 -6.17
N VAL A 127 12.05 -4.25 -6.50
CA VAL A 127 11.63 -2.88 -6.20
C VAL A 127 10.40 -2.51 -7.01
N ILE A 128 10.37 -2.85 -8.31
CA ILE A 128 9.20 -2.60 -9.17
C ILE A 128 7.97 -3.31 -8.62
N MET A 129 8.11 -4.58 -8.23
CA MET A 129 7.02 -5.34 -7.60
C MET A 129 6.58 -4.74 -6.26
N ALA A 130 7.52 -4.31 -5.43
CA ALA A 130 7.19 -3.66 -4.17
C ALA A 130 6.46 -2.33 -4.40
N CYS A 131 6.88 -1.51 -5.38
CA CYS A 131 6.18 -0.30 -5.80
C CYS A 131 4.76 -0.58 -6.31
N LEU A 132 4.58 -1.65 -7.08
CA LEU A 132 3.27 -2.06 -7.60
C LEU A 132 2.30 -2.49 -6.50
N LEU A 133 2.80 -2.95 -5.36
CA LEU A 133 2.00 -3.59 -4.31
C LEU A 133 2.00 -2.84 -2.97
N HIS A 134 2.76 -1.74 -2.81
CA HIS A 134 2.99 -1.11 -1.50
C HIS A 134 1.70 -0.67 -0.79
N ASP A 135 0.78 -0.10 -1.52
CA ASP A 135 -0.51 0.40 -1.01
C ASP A 135 -1.69 -0.53 -1.34
N ILE A 136 -1.43 -1.81 -1.64
CA ILE A 136 -2.48 -2.76 -2.02
C ILE A 136 -3.57 -2.90 -0.93
N ALA A 137 -3.20 -2.77 0.34
CA ALA A 137 -4.16 -2.78 1.43
C ALA A 137 -5.05 -1.54 1.42
N ILE A 138 -4.53 -0.35 1.11
CA ILE A 138 -5.34 0.87 0.94
C ILE A 138 -6.30 0.71 -0.23
N ALA A 139 -5.81 0.17 -1.34
CA ALA A 139 -6.61 -0.04 -2.54
C ALA A 139 -7.76 -1.02 -2.31
N GLY A 140 -7.56 -2.05 -1.50
CA GLY A 140 -8.49 -3.15 -1.32
C GLY A 140 -9.24 -3.22 0.01
N LEU A 141 -8.63 -2.82 1.13
CA LEU A 141 -9.14 -3.17 2.45
C LEU A 141 -9.07 -2.03 3.48
N ILE A 142 -7.88 -1.60 3.89
CA ILE A 142 -7.64 -0.77 5.09
C ILE A 142 -6.48 0.20 4.89
N SER A 143 -6.64 1.44 5.34
CA SER A 143 -5.61 2.47 5.24
C SER A 143 -4.67 2.55 6.45
N SER A 144 -5.15 2.20 7.64
CA SER A 144 -4.32 2.19 8.84
C SER A 144 -3.39 0.98 8.84
N HIS A 145 -2.10 1.19 9.08
CA HIS A 145 -1.08 0.15 9.01
C HIS A 145 -1.08 -0.64 7.68
N HIS A 146 -1.33 0.08 6.58
CA HIS A 146 -1.46 -0.52 5.26
C HIS A 146 -0.21 -1.30 4.82
N GLY A 147 0.98 -0.87 5.21
CA GLY A 147 2.21 -1.60 4.94
C GLY A 147 2.19 -3.00 5.56
N HIS A 148 1.79 -3.12 6.83
CA HIS A 148 1.66 -4.41 7.50
C HIS A 148 0.60 -5.30 6.83
N TRP A 149 -0.61 -4.78 6.63
CA TRP A 149 -1.69 -5.57 6.01
C TRP A 149 -1.40 -5.93 4.56
N GLY A 150 -0.80 -5.02 3.80
CA GLY A 150 -0.36 -5.27 2.43
C GLY A 150 0.68 -6.38 2.36
N ALA A 151 1.70 -6.34 3.23
CA ALA A 151 2.71 -7.38 3.31
C ALA A 151 2.10 -8.75 3.63
N GLN A 152 1.20 -8.84 4.63
CA GLN A 152 0.50 -10.10 4.94
C GLN A 152 -0.26 -10.63 3.73
N MET A 153 -0.98 -9.75 3.02
CA MET A 153 -1.80 -10.11 1.88
C MET A 153 -1.01 -10.69 0.72
N ILE A 154 0.22 -10.24 0.50
CA ILE A 154 1.06 -10.64 -0.64
C ILE A 154 2.13 -11.69 -0.29
N ALA A 155 2.50 -11.86 0.98
CA ALA A 155 3.60 -12.70 1.41
C ALA A 155 3.61 -14.12 0.80
N PRO A 156 2.48 -14.83 0.64
CA PRO A 156 2.50 -16.17 0.02
C PRO A 156 2.87 -16.16 -1.47
N TYR A 157 2.77 -15.01 -2.13
CA TYR A 157 2.83 -14.90 -3.59
C TYR A 157 4.09 -14.21 -4.13
N VAL A 158 4.84 -13.52 -3.29
CA VAL A 158 6.05 -12.78 -3.69
C VAL A 158 7.30 -13.30 -2.98
N ASP A 159 8.46 -12.76 -3.37
CA ASP A 159 9.70 -12.97 -2.61
C ASP A 159 9.61 -12.27 -1.25
N GLU A 160 10.28 -12.84 -0.24
CA GLU A 160 10.30 -12.31 1.13
C GLU A 160 10.79 -10.85 1.18
N GLU A 161 11.75 -10.47 0.33
CA GLU A 161 12.25 -9.11 0.21
C GLU A 161 11.16 -8.14 -0.25
N VAL A 162 10.31 -8.55 -1.19
CA VAL A 162 9.19 -7.73 -1.68
C VAL A 162 8.16 -7.52 -0.57
N ALA A 163 7.76 -8.58 0.12
CA ALA A 163 6.82 -8.48 1.24
C ALA A 163 7.37 -7.60 2.36
N TRP A 164 8.64 -7.77 2.71
CA TRP A 164 9.33 -6.96 3.71
C TRP A 164 9.41 -5.48 3.30
N ALA A 165 9.71 -5.20 2.03
CA ALA A 165 9.77 -3.84 1.51
C ALA A 165 8.41 -3.13 1.60
N VAL A 166 7.34 -3.84 1.25
CA VAL A 166 5.96 -3.37 1.42
C VAL A 166 5.63 -3.12 2.89
N GLU A 167 6.02 -4.02 3.80
CA GLU A 167 5.78 -3.83 5.23
C GLU A 167 6.43 -2.56 5.78
N LYS A 168 7.69 -2.30 5.41
CA LYS A 168 8.50 -1.23 6.03
C LYS A 168 8.38 0.13 5.36
N HIS A 169 7.82 0.23 4.15
CA HIS A 169 7.73 1.51 3.44
C HIS A 169 6.94 2.55 4.25
N GLU A 170 5.85 2.15 4.93
CA GLU A 170 5.02 3.05 5.71
C GLU A 170 5.79 3.72 6.85
N ALA A 171 6.59 2.96 7.59
CA ALA A 171 7.40 3.54 8.66
C ALA A 171 8.52 4.44 8.12
N LEU A 172 9.16 4.02 7.02
CA LEU A 172 10.28 4.76 6.45
C LEU A 172 9.88 6.10 5.83
N ARG A 173 8.66 6.24 5.34
CA ARG A 173 8.22 7.48 4.66
C ARG A 173 8.27 8.72 5.56
N TYR A 174 8.18 8.56 6.87
CA TYR A 174 8.21 9.67 7.82
C TYR A 174 9.60 10.20 8.15
N PHE A 175 10.66 9.52 7.74
CA PHE A 175 12.03 9.86 8.13
C PHE A 175 12.91 10.12 6.92
N ALA A 176 13.48 11.32 6.85
CA ALA A 176 14.43 11.69 5.82
C ALA A 176 15.66 10.77 5.78
N ASP A 177 16.23 10.61 4.59
CA ASP A 177 17.50 9.96 4.36
C ASP A 177 18.27 10.71 3.27
N GLU A 178 19.09 11.65 3.69
CA GLU A 178 19.86 12.51 2.78
C GLU A 178 20.87 11.72 1.95
N SER A 179 21.32 10.54 2.42
CA SER A 179 22.27 9.70 1.70
C SER A 179 21.72 9.20 0.35
N VAL A 180 20.42 9.15 0.22
CA VAL A 180 19.70 8.76 -1.02
C VAL A 180 18.83 9.89 -1.57
N GLY A 181 18.97 11.10 -1.05
CA GLY A 181 18.23 12.26 -1.53
C GLY A 181 16.75 12.28 -1.11
N TYR A 182 16.35 11.48 -0.09
CA TYR A 182 14.98 11.51 0.43
C TYR A 182 14.86 12.53 1.54
N SER A 183 14.18 13.64 1.27
CA SER A 183 13.73 14.61 2.27
C SER A 183 12.31 14.28 2.72
N TYR A 184 11.92 14.74 3.93
CA TYR A 184 10.53 14.61 4.36
C TYR A 184 9.63 15.41 3.41
N PRO A 185 8.65 14.76 2.72
CA PRO A 185 7.91 15.40 1.65
C PRO A 185 7.04 16.55 2.11
N GLU A 186 7.01 17.66 1.38
CA GLU A 186 6.11 18.81 1.64
C GLU A 186 4.63 18.38 1.66
N ALA A 187 4.25 17.39 0.85
CA ALA A 187 2.91 16.83 0.87
C ALA A 187 2.53 16.28 2.25
N TYR A 188 3.47 15.64 2.95
CA TYR A 188 3.22 15.13 4.30
C TYR A 188 3.11 16.26 5.34
N ILE A 189 3.85 17.35 5.15
CA ILE A 189 3.66 18.56 5.98
C ILE A 189 2.24 19.10 5.80
N ALA A 190 1.71 19.11 4.59
CA ALA A 190 0.33 19.51 4.31
C ALA A 190 -0.72 18.58 4.95
N TYR A 191 -0.44 17.26 5.02
CA TYR A 191 -1.37 16.30 5.62
C TYR A 191 -1.29 16.23 7.15
N PHE A 192 -0.09 16.26 7.71
CA PHE A 192 0.15 15.97 9.13
C PHE A 192 0.59 17.19 9.94
N GLY A 193 0.99 18.27 9.29
CA GLY A 193 1.59 19.44 9.91
C GLY A 193 3.12 19.39 9.99
N PRO A 194 3.79 20.55 10.16
CA PRO A 194 5.24 20.63 10.18
C PRO A 194 5.87 19.97 11.41
N ASP A 195 5.12 19.90 12.51
CA ASP A 195 5.58 19.40 13.80
C ASP A 195 5.05 17.97 14.10
N TYR A 196 4.58 17.26 13.08
CA TYR A 196 4.07 15.93 13.27
C TYR A 196 5.19 14.94 13.63
N GLU A 197 5.05 14.33 14.79
CA GLU A 197 5.92 13.23 15.21
C GLU A 197 5.19 11.91 15.15
N PRO A 198 5.70 10.94 14.37
CA PRO A 198 5.13 9.60 14.36
C PRO A 198 5.21 8.95 15.74
N PRO A 199 4.26 8.07 16.09
CA PRO A 199 4.31 7.30 17.32
C PRO A 199 5.65 6.56 17.49
N GLU A 200 6.06 6.34 18.75
CA GLU A 200 7.34 5.76 19.09
C GLU A 200 7.59 4.38 18.46
N TYR A 201 6.54 3.58 18.26
CA TYR A 201 6.69 2.27 17.61
C TYR A 201 7.06 2.42 16.12
N ILE A 202 6.55 3.44 15.41
CA ILE A 202 6.92 3.75 14.03
C ILE A 202 8.38 4.21 13.96
N ARG A 203 8.83 5.03 14.91
CA ARG A 203 10.24 5.45 15.00
C ARG A 203 11.17 4.26 15.14
N ARG A 204 10.88 3.36 16.11
CA ARG A 204 11.67 2.15 16.32
C ARG A 204 11.67 1.23 15.10
N GLU A 205 10.53 1.08 14.46
CA GLU A 205 10.42 0.28 13.24
C GLU A 205 11.29 0.85 12.11
N ALA A 206 11.29 2.15 11.90
CA ALA A 206 12.14 2.80 10.91
C ALA A 206 13.64 2.67 11.24
N GLU A 207 14.02 2.79 12.52
CA GLU A 207 15.39 2.60 12.98
C GLU A 207 15.89 1.16 12.76
N ASP A 208 15.05 0.17 13.01
CA ASP A 208 15.38 -1.24 12.77
C ASP A 208 15.41 -1.56 11.27
N ALA A 209 14.49 -1.00 10.50
CA ALA A 209 14.49 -1.15 9.06
C ALA A 209 15.78 -0.59 8.42
N ARG A 210 16.33 0.53 8.92
CA ARG A 210 17.59 1.12 8.44
C ARG A 210 18.79 0.18 8.56
N LYS A 211 18.77 -0.74 9.51
CA LYS A 211 19.86 -1.71 9.74
C LYS A 211 19.70 -2.99 8.93
N HIS A 212 18.54 -3.17 8.30
CA HIS A 212 18.22 -4.40 7.60
C HIS A 212 18.86 -4.47 6.21
N ARG A 213 19.22 -5.67 5.77
CA ARG A 213 19.86 -5.92 4.45
C ARG A 213 19.01 -5.42 3.26
N TRP A 214 17.70 -5.39 3.41
CA TRP A 214 16.74 -4.95 2.39
C TRP A 214 16.29 -3.49 2.55
N TYR A 215 16.96 -2.73 3.42
CA TYR A 215 16.60 -1.33 3.66
C TYR A 215 16.41 -0.55 2.36
N MET A 216 17.36 -0.69 1.42
CA MET A 216 17.30 0.06 0.17
C MET A 216 16.13 -0.33 -0.70
N THR A 217 15.67 -1.58 -0.69
CA THR A 217 14.47 -2.00 -1.43
C THR A 217 13.25 -1.24 -0.94
N SER A 218 13.01 -1.19 0.37
CA SER A 218 11.90 -0.44 0.95
C SER A 218 12.06 1.08 0.83
N ARG A 219 13.29 1.60 0.97
CA ARG A 219 13.56 3.03 0.78
C ARG A 219 13.27 3.50 -0.66
N LEU A 220 13.60 2.68 -1.65
CA LEU A 220 13.28 2.98 -3.04
C LEU A 220 11.78 2.97 -3.32
N VAL A 221 11.00 2.15 -2.60
CA VAL A 221 9.52 2.25 -2.62
C VAL A 221 9.09 3.65 -2.19
N THR A 222 9.55 4.14 -1.04
CA THR A 222 9.15 5.48 -0.53
C THR A 222 9.56 6.62 -1.46
N ILE A 223 10.69 6.50 -2.17
CA ILE A 223 11.12 7.50 -3.15
C ILE A 223 10.19 7.52 -4.37
N ASN A 224 9.80 6.36 -4.88
CA ASN A 224 8.91 6.30 -6.05
C ASN A 224 7.44 6.61 -5.69
N ASP A 225 7.02 6.32 -4.47
CA ASP A 225 5.70 6.61 -3.93
C ASP A 225 5.37 8.12 -4.01
N ILE A 226 6.21 8.97 -3.43
CA ILE A 226 5.93 10.41 -3.33
C ILE A 226 5.81 11.15 -4.67
N TYR A 227 6.31 10.58 -5.77
CA TYR A 227 6.24 11.17 -7.11
C TYR A 227 5.17 10.52 -8.01
N SER A 228 4.38 9.59 -7.50
CA SER A 228 3.40 8.81 -8.26
C SER A 228 1.97 9.36 -8.19
N PHE A 229 1.81 10.68 -8.24
CA PHE A 229 0.53 11.38 -8.17
C PHE A 229 0.30 12.32 -9.37
N ASP A 230 0.88 12.03 -10.52
CA ASP A 230 0.67 12.82 -11.74
C ASP A 230 -0.73 12.52 -12.31
N PRO A 231 -1.67 13.49 -12.28
CA PRO A 231 -3.02 13.27 -12.79
C PRO A 231 -3.09 13.14 -14.33
N ALA A 232 -2.02 13.50 -15.03
CA ALA A 232 -1.94 13.38 -16.48
C ALA A 232 -1.30 12.05 -16.92
N ALA A 233 -0.65 11.31 -16.02
CA ALA A 233 -0.02 10.05 -16.37
C ALA A 233 -1.07 8.95 -16.52
N THR A 234 -0.98 8.21 -17.61
CA THR A 234 -1.75 6.98 -17.82
C THR A 234 -0.77 5.82 -17.90
N VAL A 235 -0.91 4.86 -16.99
CA VAL A 235 -0.08 3.67 -16.91
C VAL A 235 -0.99 2.45 -16.85
N GLU A 236 -0.73 1.50 -17.72
CA GLU A 236 -1.52 0.28 -17.82
C GLU A 236 -0.85 -0.89 -17.11
N PHE A 237 -1.64 -1.74 -16.44
CA PHE A 237 -1.11 -2.94 -15.78
C PHE A 237 -0.34 -3.86 -16.75
N GLY A 238 -0.74 -3.87 -18.00
CA GLY A 238 -0.08 -4.66 -19.06
C GLY A 238 1.42 -4.38 -19.21
N GLU A 239 1.89 -3.19 -18.84
CA GLU A 239 3.32 -2.83 -18.88
C GLU A 239 4.16 -3.65 -17.89
N PHE A 240 3.54 -4.27 -16.90
CA PHE A 240 4.19 -5.05 -15.84
C PHE A 240 3.93 -6.55 -15.93
N GLU A 241 3.15 -7.04 -16.89
CA GLU A 241 2.75 -8.47 -16.96
C GLU A 241 3.95 -9.41 -16.94
N ASP A 242 5.02 -9.08 -17.64
CA ASP A 242 6.24 -9.88 -17.67
C ASP A 242 6.96 -9.91 -16.32
N ILE A 243 7.04 -8.76 -15.64
CA ILE A 243 7.66 -8.63 -14.31
C ILE A 243 6.81 -9.37 -13.29
N VAL A 244 5.49 -9.16 -13.31
CA VAL A 244 4.54 -9.87 -12.46
C VAL A 244 4.65 -11.37 -12.69
N GLY A 245 4.70 -11.82 -13.94
CA GLY A 245 4.84 -13.24 -14.29
C GLY A 245 6.10 -13.91 -13.73
N ARG A 246 7.19 -13.16 -13.55
CA ARG A 246 8.43 -13.67 -12.94
C ARG A 246 8.46 -13.57 -11.42
N ASN A 247 7.77 -12.60 -10.84
CA ASN A 247 7.93 -12.23 -9.43
C ASN A 247 6.69 -12.44 -8.57
N PHE A 248 5.56 -12.84 -9.16
CA PHE A 248 4.33 -13.13 -8.45
C PHE A 248 3.89 -14.57 -8.72
N ARG A 249 3.82 -15.37 -7.66
CA ARG A 249 3.33 -16.76 -7.74
C ARG A 249 1.82 -16.77 -7.86
N GLN A 250 1.33 -16.68 -9.10
CA GLN A 250 -0.09 -16.74 -9.39
C GLN A 250 -0.65 -18.12 -9.04
N PRO A 251 -1.63 -18.25 -8.11
CA PRO A 251 -2.24 -19.53 -7.79
C PRO A 251 -2.99 -20.12 -9.00
N ALA A 252 -2.89 -21.43 -9.19
CA ALA A 252 -3.56 -22.13 -10.29
C ALA A 252 -5.09 -22.03 -10.22
N ASP A 253 -5.64 -21.99 -9.00
CA ASP A 253 -7.08 -21.86 -8.75
C ASP A 253 -7.53 -20.40 -8.72
N GLY A 254 -6.62 -19.45 -8.83
CA GLY A 254 -6.85 -18.00 -8.76
C GLY A 254 -6.67 -17.43 -7.35
N LEU A 255 -6.36 -16.13 -7.29
CA LEU A 255 -6.21 -15.41 -6.03
C LEU A 255 -7.53 -15.43 -5.25
N GLY A 256 -7.44 -15.80 -3.99
CA GLY A 256 -8.58 -15.95 -3.11
C GLY A 256 -9.22 -17.35 -3.11
N PHE A 257 -8.81 -18.24 -4.01
CA PHE A 257 -9.33 -19.60 -4.13
C PHE A 257 -8.27 -20.70 -3.89
N ASP A 258 -7.07 -20.29 -3.54
CA ASP A 258 -5.98 -21.15 -3.11
C ASP A 258 -6.07 -21.42 -1.58
N ASP A 259 -5.28 -22.39 -1.14
CA ASP A 259 -5.23 -22.76 0.29
C ASP A 259 -4.29 -21.88 1.11
N SER A 260 -3.94 -20.69 0.61
CA SER A 260 -3.09 -19.77 1.36
C SER A 260 -3.82 -19.21 2.60
N PRO A 261 -3.08 -18.90 3.68
CA PRO A 261 -3.69 -18.36 4.90
C PRO A 261 -4.34 -16.99 4.70
N VAL A 262 -4.05 -16.32 3.58
CA VAL A 262 -4.56 -14.98 3.25
C VAL A 262 -5.60 -14.99 2.12
N ALA A 263 -5.98 -16.14 1.62
CA ALA A 263 -6.97 -16.26 0.54
C ALA A 263 -8.28 -15.52 0.86
N HIS A 264 -8.69 -15.51 2.14
CA HIS A 264 -9.88 -14.79 2.58
C HIS A 264 -9.80 -13.28 2.38
N MET A 265 -8.61 -12.67 2.45
CA MET A 265 -8.43 -11.23 2.21
C MET A 265 -8.74 -10.89 0.74
N TRP A 266 -8.28 -11.72 -0.19
CA TRP A 266 -8.60 -11.59 -1.61
C TRP A 266 -10.08 -11.84 -1.89
N ARG A 267 -10.68 -12.87 -1.26
CA ARG A 267 -12.12 -13.15 -1.38
C ARG A 267 -12.98 -12.01 -0.89
N THR A 268 -12.57 -11.31 0.17
CA THR A 268 -13.29 -10.13 0.66
C THR A 268 -13.42 -9.04 -0.39
N MET A 269 -12.42 -8.89 -1.27
CA MET A 269 -12.50 -7.94 -2.38
C MET A 269 -13.37 -8.46 -3.54
N ILE A 270 -13.38 -9.78 -3.77
CA ILE A 270 -14.25 -10.38 -4.79
C ILE A 270 -15.72 -10.24 -4.39
N TRP A 271 -16.01 -10.56 -3.15
CA TRP A 271 -17.36 -10.55 -2.57
C TRP A 271 -17.40 -9.68 -1.30
N PRO A 272 -17.42 -8.34 -1.46
CA PRO A 272 -17.36 -7.42 -0.29
C PRO A 272 -18.52 -7.58 0.68
N ASN A 273 -19.63 -8.17 0.24
CA ASN A 273 -20.81 -8.38 1.05
C ASN A 273 -20.82 -9.74 1.80
N ASN A 274 -19.84 -10.59 1.53
CA ASN A 274 -19.77 -11.85 2.26
C ASN A 274 -19.34 -11.60 3.69
N PHE A 275 -20.04 -12.22 4.61
CA PHE A 275 -19.79 -12.09 6.03
C PHE A 275 -18.65 -13.01 6.51
N LEU A 276 -18.41 -14.12 5.79
CA LEU A 276 -17.36 -15.10 6.06
C LEU A 276 -16.53 -15.40 4.82
#